data_291c131b86c38c4ff18ef93c9afabb8d
#
_entry.id   291c131b86c38c4ff18ef93c9afabb8d
#
_cell.length_a   1.000
_cell.length_b   1.000
_cell.length_c   1.000
_cell.angle_alpha   90.00
_cell.angle_beta   90.00
_cell.angle_gamma   90.00
#
_symmetry.space_group_name_H-M   'P 1'
#
loop_
_entity.id
_entity.type
_entity.pdbx_description
1 polymer ?
#
loop_
_entity_poly.entity_id
_entity_poly.type
_entity_poly.pdbx_seq_one_letter_code
_entity_poly.pdbx_strand_id
1 'polypeptide(L)'
;ARGEAYSSEAPSLWDTTFQTAVAQAELEDSDRQGAYHDLAFHRADGEGDVVISTTRPELVVSCVALVAHPDDERYQSLFGSTVKTPVFGVEVPVKAHKLAEPDKGTGIAMICTFGDTTDVIWWRELDLPTRAVIGKDGRFAREAPEWLTTTEAQAAYDRFAGKASGGAQQVMVELMRET
;
A
#
# COMPACT_ATOMS: atom_id res chain seq x y z
N ALA A 1 10.51 -10.25 -35.25
CA ALA A 1 11.25 -9.73 -34.09
C ALA A 1 11.78 -10.93 -33.29
N ARG A 2 13.04 -10.90 -32.86
CA ARG A 2 13.70 -12.01 -32.13
C ARG A 2 13.36 -12.02 -30.64
N GLY A 3 12.48 -11.11 -30.15
CA GLY A 3 12.15 -10.99 -28.72
C GLY A 3 13.24 -10.39 -27.83
N GLU A 4 14.29 -9.82 -28.42
CA GLU A 4 15.46 -9.30 -27.71
C GLU A 4 15.24 -7.88 -27.14
N ALA A 5 14.14 -7.22 -27.57
CA ALA A 5 13.72 -5.92 -27.07
C ALA A 5 12.19 -5.87 -26.96
N TYR A 6 11.71 -5.40 -25.83
CA TYR A 6 10.28 -5.22 -25.58
C TYR A 6 10.07 -3.99 -24.69
N SER A 7 8.90 -3.38 -24.80
CA SER A 7 8.47 -2.33 -23.87
C SER A 7 7.93 -2.97 -22.60
N SER A 8 8.38 -2.53 -21.44
CA SER A 8 7.82 -2.93 -20.16
C SER A 8 7.54 -1.69 -19.31
N GLU A 9 6.46 -1.76 -18.55
CA GLU A 9 6.18 -0.75 -17.54
C GLU A 9 7.07 -0.98 -16.32
N ALA A 10 7.67 0.10 -15.83
CA ALA A 10 8.46 0.09 -14.60
C ALA A 10 8.28 1.43 -13.88
N PRO A 11 8.19 1.44 -12.54
CA PRO A 11 8.14 2.68 -11.78
C PRO A 11 9.46 3.42 -11.90
N SER A 12 9.39 4.75 -11.89
CA SER A 12 10.54 5.65 -11.78
C SER A 12 10.32 6.62 -10.63
N LEU A 13 11.43 7.14 -10.07
CA LEU A 13 11.37 8.22 -9.11
C LEU A 13 10.82 9.48 -9.79
N TRP A 14 9.99 10.21 -9.05
CA TRP A 14 9.27 11.36 -9.59
C TRP A 14 9.32 12.54 -8.63
N ASP A 15 9.80 13.70 -9.13
CA ASP A 15 9.71 14.96 -8.41
C ASP A 15 8.34 15.60 -8.64
N THR A 16 7.60 15.77 -7.56
CA THR A 16 6.23 16.31 -7.61
C THR A 16 6.18 17.83 -7.79
N THR A 17 7.28 18.53 -7.52
CA THR A 17 7.40 19.99 -7.66
C THR A 17 7.67 20.36 -9.12
N PHE A 18 8.68 19.73 -9.72
CA PHE A 18 9.05 19.95 -11.10
C PHE A 18 8.29 19.07 -12.08
N GLN A 19 7.54 18.07 -11.57
CA GLN A 19 6.76 17.10 -12.34
C GLN A 19 7.59 16.40 -13.41
N THR A 20 8.75 15.89 -13.00
CA THR A 20 9.70 15.20 -13.87
C THR A 20 10.22 13.92 -13.20
N ALA A 21 10.63 12.95 -14.02
CA ALA A 21 11.37 11.81 -13.51
C ALA A 21 12.78 12.25 -13.07
N VAL A 22 13.26 11.65 -11.98
CA VAL A 22 14.60 11.92 -11.43
C VAL A 22 15.40 10.63 -11.35
N ALA A 23 16.72 10.77 -11.48
CA ALA A 23 17.63 9.64 -11.33
C ALA A 23 17.84 9.30 -9.85
N GLN A 24 18.11 8.03 -9.56
CA GLN A 24 18.36 7.57 -8.19
C GLN A 24 19.53 8.33 -7.52
N ALA A 25 20.52 8.76 -8.30
CA ALA A 25 21.67 9.53 -7.81
C ALA A 25 21.30 10.96 -7.34
N GLU A 26 20.08 11.43 -7.64
CA GLU A 26 19.59 12.76 -7.26
C GLU A 26 18.75 12.72 -5.96
N LEU A 27 18.61 11.53 -5.35
CA LEU A 27 17.91 11.39 -4.08
C LEU A 27 18.77 11.89 -2.93
N GLU A 28 18.18 12.71 -2.08
CA GLU A 28 18.75 13.10 -0.79
C GLU A 28 17.87 12.56 0.34
N ASP A 29 18.50 11.89 1.30
CA ASP A 29 17.81 11.41 2.49
C ASP A 29 17.44 12.60 3.40
N SER A 30 16.22 12.61 3.89
CA SER A 30 15.73 13.63 4.82
C SER A 30 15.02 12.96 5.99
N ASP A 31 15.54 13.22 7.19
CA ASP A 31 14.92 12.74 8.42
C ASP A 31 13.58 13.45 8.65
N ARG A 32 12.54 12.66 8.88
CA ARG A 32 11.22 13.17 9.25
C ARG A 32 10.74 12.45 10.50
N GLN A 33 10.11 13.21 11.38
CA GLN A 33 9.43 12.63 12.51
C GLN A 33 8.21 11.86 12.02
N GLY A 34 8.16 10.56 12.28
CA GLY A 34 7.09 9.65 11.91
C GLY A 34 6.53 8.90 13.11
N ALA A 35 5.37 8.29 12.94
CA ALA A 35 4.78 7.38 13.92
C ALA A 35 4.38 6.09 13.22
N TYR A 36 4.50 4.98 13.94
CA TYR A 36 3.88 3.72 13.51
C TYR A 36 2.40 3.75 13.88
N HIS A 37 1.59 3.26 12.97
CA HIS A 37 0.15 3.06 13.14
C HIS A 37 -0.17 1.58 12.97
N ASP A 38 -0.82 0.99 13.96
CA ASP A 38 -1.29 -0.39 13.88
C ASP A 38 -2.68 -0.40 13.25
N LEU A 39 -2.81 -1.14 12.15
CA LEU A 39 -4.02 -1.22 11.35
C LEU A 39 -4.55 -2.65 11.36
N ALA A 40 -5.83 -2.82 11.70
CA ALA A 40 -6.50 -4.11 11.69
C ALA A 40 -7.11 -4.38 10.31
N PHE A 41 -6.63 -5.42 9.65
CA PHE A 41 -7.20 -5.97 8.43
C PHE A 41 -8.11 -7.13 8.79
N HIS A 42 -9.39 -7.05 8.45
CA HIS A 42 -10.38 -8.06 8.81
C HIS A 42 -10.26 -9.28 7.91
N ARG A 43 -10.18 -10.47 8.50
CA ARG A 43 -10.17 -11.70 7.71
C ARG A 43 -11.50 -11.90 7.00
N ALA A 44 -11.45 -12.31 5.72
CA ALA A 44 -12.68 -12.53 4.95
C ALA A 44 -13.54 -13.69 5.45
N ASP A 45 -12.94 -14.65 6.18
CA ASP A 45 -13.61 -15.75 6.85
C ASP A 45 -14.29 -15.37 8.17
N GLY A 46 -14.05 -14.15 8.69
CA GLY A 46 -14.60 -13.64 9.93
C GLY A 46 -13.90 -14.14 11.20
N GLU A 47 -12.76 -14.85 11.07
CA GLU A 47 -12.04 -15.43 12.22
C GLU A 47 -11.04 -14.43 12.88
N GLY A 48 -11.33 -13.14 12.86
CA GLY A 48 -10.52 -12.12 13.52
C GLY A 48 -9.76 -11.21 12.58
N ASP A 49 -8.72 -10.56 13.10
CA ASP A 49 -7.99 -9.51 12.43
C ASP A 49 -6.52 -9.86 12.27
N VAL A 50 -5.93 -9.35 11.18
CA VAL A 50 -4.49 -9.33 10.96
C VAL A 50 -4.00 -7.89 11.18
N VAL A 51 -3.17 -7.68 12.20
CA VAL A 51 -2.64 -6.35 12.51
C VAL A 51 -1.31 -6.13 11.81
N ILE A 52 -1.22 -5.03 11.07
CA ILE A 52 0.04 -4.55 10.46
C ILE A 52 0.45 -3.22 11.07
N SER A 53 1.76 -2.97 11.17
CA SER A 53 2.31 -1.68 11.59
C SER A 53 2.88 -0.93 10.39
N THR A 54 2.44 0.30 10.17
CA THR A 54 2.89 1.12 9.05
C THR A 54 3.16 2.56 9.47
N THR A 55 4.09 3.22 8.80
CA THR A 55 4.30 4.67 8.91
C THR A 55 3.46 5.47 7.93
N ARG A 56 2.78 4.79 6.98
CA ARG A 56 2.00 5.42 5.91
C ARG A 56 0.57 4.86 5.83
N PRO A 57 -0.27 5.08 6.86
CA PRO A 57 -1.63 4.52 6.89
C PRO A 57 -2.51 5.03 5.74
N GLU A 58 -2.22 6.22 5.17
CA GLU A 58 -2.94 6.77 4.04
C GLU A 58 -2.86 5.90 2.78
N LEU A 59 -1.85 5.04 2.66
CA LEU A 59 -1.68 4.17 1.50
C LEU A 59 -2.55 2.91 1.54
N VAL A 60 -3.28 2.65 2.61
CA VAL A 60 -4.21 1.51 2.69
C VAL A 60 -5.17 1.45 1.51
N VAL A 61 -5.60 2.61 1.00
CA VAL A 61 -6.49 2.70 -0.18
C VAL A 61 -5.88 2.07 -1.44
N SER A 62 -4.57 2.04 -1.55
CA SER A 62 -3.82 1.41 -2.67
C SER A 62 -3.24 0.04 -2.33
N CYS A 63 -3.60 -0.53 -1.17
CA CYS A 63 -3.13 -1.84 -0.77
C CYS A 63 -3.56 -2.92 -1.77
N VAL A 64 -2.63 -3.77 -2.20
CA VAL A 64 -2.85 -4.84 -3.18
C VAL A 64 -2.64 -6.24 -2.58
N ALA A 65 -1.88 -6.35 -1.49
CA ALA A 65 -1.67 -7.60 -0.77
C ALA A 65 -1.11 -7.33 0.63
N LEU A 66 -1.23 -8.31 1.52
CA LEU A 66 -0.35 -8.45 2.68
C LEU A 66 0.74 -9.46 2.39
N VAL A 67 1.93 -9.25 2.96
CA VAL A 67 3.08 -10.14 2.77
C VAL A 67 3.77 -10.44 4.10
N ALA A 68 4.10 -11.71 4.33
CA ALA A 68 4.89 -12.16 5.46
C ALA A 68 5.98 -13.15 5.00
N HIS A 69 6.97 -13.39 5.86
CA HIS A 69 8.02 -14.37 5.57
C HIS A 69 7.45 -15.80 5.57
N PRO A 70 7.80 -16.67 4.61
CA PRO A 70 7.24 -18.02 4.51
C PRO A 70 7.51 -18.89 5.75
N ASP A 71 8.60 -18.61 6.48
CA ASP A 71 8.98 -19.36 7.68
C ASP A 71 8.41 -18.73 8.97
N ASP A 72 7.63 -17.65 8.88
CA ASP A 72 6.99 -17.04 10.03
C ASP A 72 5.72 -17.82 10.40
N GLU A 73 5.83 -18.67 11.43
CA GLU A 73 4.75 -19.56 11.88
C GLU A 73 3.46 -18.79 12.25
N ARG A 74 3.56 -17.51 12.63
CA ARG A 74 2.41 -16.68 13.00
C ARG A 74 1.42 -16.48 11.84
N TYR A 75 1.95 -16.51 10.60
CA TYR A 75 1.18 -16.15 9.40
C TYR A 75 1.03 -17.29 8.39
N GLN A 76 1.67 -18.44 8.62
CA GLN A 76 1.63 -19.58 7.68
C GLN A 76 0.19 -20.04 7.35
N SER A 77 -0.70 -20.05 8.35
CA SER A 77 -2.10 -20.42 8.15
C SER A 77 -2.91 -19.42 7.32
N LEU A 78 -2.37 -18.21 7.12
CA LEU A 78 -3.04 -17.14 6.38
C LEU A 78 -2.63 -17.09 4.90
N PHE A 79 -1.55 -17.75 4.51
CA PHE A 79 -1.10 -17.73 3.12
C PHE A 79 -2.14 -18.31 2.17
N GLY A 80 -2.50 -17.52 1.15
CA GLY A 80 -3.56 -17.84 0.20
C GLY A 80 -4.97 -17.44 0.67
N SER A 81 -5.14 -16.97 1.90
CA SER A 81 -6.39 -16.38 2.36
C SER A 81 -6.54 -14.94 1.89
N THR A 82 -7.70 -14.35 2.16
CA THR A 82 -8.05 -12.97 1.83
C THR A 82 -8.39 -12.19 3.10
N VAL A 83 -7.97 -10.94 3.14
CA VAL A 83 -8.33 -9.98 4.19
C VAL A 83 -8.96 -8.73 3.56
N LYS A 84 -9.74 -7.98 4.34
CA LYS A 84 -10.33 -6.70 3.94
C LYS A 84 -9.54 -5.55 4.54
N THR A 85 -9.23 -4.57 3.71
CA THR A 85 -8.57 -3.35 4.17
C THR A 85 -9.48 -2.58 5.13
N PRO A 86 -8.91 -2.01 6.22
CA PRO A 86 -9.69 -1.14 7.09
C PRO A 86 -10.25 0.07 6.33
N VAL A 87 -11.37 0.62 6.79
CA VAL A 87 -12.08 1.78 6.21
C VAL A 87 -12.66 1.51 4.83
N PHE A 88 -11.90 0.92 3.91
CA PHE A 88 -12.31 0.77 2.50
C PHE A 88 -12.92 -0.60 2.18
N GLY A 89 -12.73 -1.62 3.02
CA GLY A 89 -13.30 -2.96 2.85
C GLY A 89 -12.84 -3.70 1.59
N VAL A 90 -11.74 -3.27 0.97
CA VAL A 90 -11.21 -3.88 -0.26
C VAL A 90 -10.54 -5.20 0.07
N GLU A 91 -10.91 -6.26 -0.62
CA GLU A 91 -10.30 -7.57 -0.43
C GLU A 91 -8.92 -7.64 -1.09
N VAL A 92 -7.95 -8.15 -0.32
CA VAL A 92 -6.56 -8.34 -0.76
C VAL A 92 -6.03 -9.67 -0.26
N PRO A 93 -5.19 -10.38 -1.06
CA PRO A 93 -4.63 -11.67 -0.66
C PRO A 93 -3.52 -11.51 0.37
N VAL A 94 -3.31 -12.55 1.18
CA VAL A 94 -2.12 -12.73 2.02
C VAL A 94 -1.13 -13.63 1.29
N LYS A 95 0.09 -13.13 1.07
CA LYS A 95 1.15 -13.78 0.30
C LYS A 95 2.38 -14.05 1.17
N ALA A 96 3.17 -15.04 0.77
CA ALA A 96 4.47 -15.32 1.36
C ALA A 96 5.60 -14.77 0.47
N HIS A 97 6.59 -14.11 1.07
CA HIS A 97 7.79 -13.69 0.34
C HIS A 97 9.01 -13.60 1.26
N LYS A 98 10.17 -14.09 0.77
CA LYS A 98 11.42 -14.19 1.54
C LYS A 98 12.03 -12.85 1.95
N LEU A 99 11.67 -11.76 1.28
CA LEU A 99 12.12 -10.41 1.64
C LEU A 99 11.26 -9.75 2.74
N ALA A 100 10.19 -10.39 3.19
CA ALA A 100 9.46 -9.91 4.37
C ALA A 100 10.31 -10.18 5.62
N GLU A 101 10.38 -9.19 6.49
CA GLU A 101 11.23 -9.21 7.69
C GLU A 101 10.37 -9.53 8.93
N PRO A 102 10.49 -10.74 9.53
CA PRO A 102 9.66 -11.15 10.68
C PRO A 102 9.79 -10.25 11.91
N ASP A 103 10.95 -9.60 12.06
CA ASP A 103 11.25 -8.75 13.21
C ASP A 103 10.91 -7.26 12.99
N LYS A 104 10.38 -6.88 11.80
CA LYS A 104 10.02 -5.52 11.49
C LYS A 104 8.53 -5.28 11.73
N GLY A 105 8.21 -4.36 12.64
CA GLY A 105 6.82 -4.10 13.02
C GLY A 105 6.14 -5.35 13.56
N THR A 106 5.01 -5.75 12.94
CA THR A 106 4.31 -7.00 13.26
C THR A 106 4.83 -8.23 12.51
N GLY A 107 5.81 -8.07 11.60
CA GLY A 107 6.34 -9.16 10.77
C GLY A 107 5.52 -9.43 9.51
N ILE A 108 4.36 -8.79 9.37
CA ILE A 108 3.54 -8.79 8.16
C ILE A 108 3.35 -7.35 7.69
N ALA A 109 3.49 -7.11 6.40
CA ALA A 109 3.44 -5.78 5.81
C ALA A 109 2.34 -5.69 4.75
N MET A 110 1.77 -4.50 4.56
CA MET A 110 0.93 -4.20 3.41
C MET A 110 1.77 -3.77 2.22
N ILE A 111 1.44 -4.25 1.03
CA ILE A 111 2.02 -3.81 -0.24
C ILE A 111 1.08 -2.79 -0.86
N CYS A 112 1.58 -1.56 -1.01
CA CYS A 112 0.81 -0.44 -1.56
C CYS A 112 1.34 -0.04 -2.94
N THR A 113 1.40 -0.99 -3.84
CA THR A 113 1.91 -0.90 -5.21
C THR A 113 3.38 -0.47 -5.23
N PHE A 114 3.70 0.82 -5.18
CA PHE A 114 5.07 1.35 -5.22
C PHE A 114 5.35 2.23 -4.00
N GLY A 115 5.04 1.74 -2.81
CA GLY A 115 5.26 2.45 -1.54
C GLY A 115 6.74 2.68 -1.25
N ASP A 116 7.58 1.69 -1.55
CA ASP A 116 9.04 1.74 -1.50
C ASP A 116 9.68 0.82 -2.56
N THR A 117 11.01 0.69 -2.53
CA THR A 117 11.75 -0.17 -3.48
C THR A 117 11.46 -1.66 -3.30
N THR A 118 11.16 -2.09 -2.08
CA THR A 118 10.80 -3.48 -1.77
C THR A 118 9.42 -3.83 -2.31
N ASP A 119 8.47 -2.90 -2.20
CA ASP A 119 7.13 -3.02 -2.79
C ASP A 119 7.19 -3.27 -4.31
N VAL A 120 8.13 -2.64 -5.01
CA VAL A 120 8.34 -2.85 -6.47
C VAL A 120 8.79 -4.28 -6.77
N ILE A 121 9.66 -4.86 -5.92
CA ILE A 121 10.11 -6.25 -6.07
C ILE A 121 8.92 -7.18 -5.84
N TRP A 122 8.19 -7.02 -4.76
CA TRP A 122 7.01 -7.82 -4.45
C TRP A 122 5.93 -7.71 -5.52
N TRP A 123 5.64 -6.48 -5.99
CA TRP A 123 4.68 -6.25 -7.07
C TRP A 123 5.02 -7.08 -8.32
N ARG A 124 6.31 -7.09 -8.72
CA ARG A 124 6.78 -7.81 -9.90
C ARG A 124 6.80 -9.32 -9.69
N GLU A 125 7.36 -9.81 -8.56
CA GLU A 125 7.54 -11.24 -8.31
C GLU A 125 6.24 -11.95 -7.96
N LEU A 126 5.28 -11.24 -7.36
CA LEU A 126 3.98 -11.78 -6.98
C LEU A 126 2.88 -11.48 -8.00
N ASP A 127 3.22 -10.84 -9.14
CA ASP A 127 2.28 -10.46 -10.21
C ASP A 127 1.07 -9.69 -9.67
N LEU A 128 1.31 -8.62 -8.90
CA LEU A 128 0.28 -7.85 -8.23
C LEU A 128 -0.27 -6.75 -9.14
N PRO A 129 -1.54 -6.36 -8.98
CA PRO A 129 -2.12 -5.25 -9.73
C PRO A 129 -1.49 -3.91 -9.35
N THR A 130 -1.62 -2.92 -10.24
CA THR A 130 -1.22 -1.54 -9.95
C THR A 130 -2.43 -0.74 -9.49
N ARG A 131 -2.34 -0.16 -8.29
CA ARG A 131 -3.36 0.72 -7.70
C ARG A 131 -2.75 2.10 -7.41
N ALA A 132 -2.72 2.96 -8.41
CA ALA A 132 -2.19 4.32 -8.29
C ALA A 132 -3.29 5.27 -7.78
N VAL A 133 -3.02 5.97 -6.69
CA VAL A 133 -3.94 6.95 -6.07
C VAL A 133 -3.32 8.34 -5.94
N ILE A 134 -2.01 8.47 -6.14
CA ILE A 134 -1.29 9.74 -6.03
C ILE A 134 -0.94 10.22 -7.45
N GLY A 135 -1.36 11.42 -7.77
CA GLY A 135 -1.09 12.07 -9.05
C GLY A 135 0.33 12.63 -9.15
N LYS A 136 0.67 13.14 -10.33
CA LYS A 136 1.98 13.73 -10.63
C LYS A 136 2.33 14.94 -9.76
N ASP A 137 1.32 15.59 -9.18
CA ASP A 137 1.44 16.71 -8.24
C ASP A 137 1.64 16.26 -6.77
N GLY A 138 1.77 14.96 -6.52
CA GLY A 138 1.94 14.39 -5.18
C GLY A 138 0.68 14.41 -4.32
N ARG A 139 -0.51 14.63 -4.94
CA ARG A 139 -1.79 14.65 -4.26
C ARG A 139 -2.63 13.43 -4.60
N PHE A 140 -3.48 13.04 -3.68
CA PHE A 140 -4.48 12.01 -3.94
C PHE A 140 -5.42 12.46 -5.08
N ALA A 141 -5.71 11.55 -6.00
CA ALA A 141 -6.63 11.80 -7.11
C ALA A 141 -7.97 12.32 -6.60
N ARG A 142 -8.63 13.21 -7.37
CA ARG A 142 -9.92 13.78 -6.97
C ARG A 142 -11.07 12.80 -7.12
N GLU A 143 -10.95 11.88 -8.07
CA GLU A 143 -11.93 10.85 -8.34
C GLU A 143 -11.61 9.58 -7.54
N ALA A 144 -12.64 8.99 -6.95
CA ALA A 144 -12.47 7.73 -6.23
C ALA A 144 -12.03 6.63 -7.21
N PRO A 145 -11.05 5.81 -6.82
CA PRO A 145 -10.60 4.69 -7.65
C PRO A 145 -11.70 3.66 -7.90
N GLU A 146 -11.67 3.03 -9.08
CA GLU A 146 -12.68 2.05 -9.51
C GLU A 146 -12.83 0.82 -8.61
N TRP A 147 -11.77 0.45 -7.88
CA TRP A 147 -11.82 -0.67 -6.93
C TRP A 147 -12.54 -0.36 -5.63
N LEU A 148 -12.90 0.90 -5.37
CA LEU A 148 -13.76 1.31 -4.27
C LEU A 148 -15.23 1.22 -4.73
N THR A 149 -15.81 0.04 -4.56
CA THR A 149 -17.11 -0.30 -5.15
C THR A 149 -18.30 0.03 -4.24
N THR A 150 -18.07 0.30 -2.96
CA THR A 150 -19.14 0.63 -2.00
C THR A 150 -19.28 2.14 -1.80
N THR A 151 -20.48 2.60 -1.50
CA THR A 151 -20.78 4.01 -1.22
C THR A 151 -19.98 4.53 -0.03
N GLU A 152 -19.79 3.69 0.99
CA GLU A 152 -19.05 4.01 2.20
C GLU A 152 -17.56 4.20 1.91
N ALA A 153 -16.96 3.31 1.11
CA ALA A 153 -15.56 3.41 0.69
C ALA A 153 -15.32 4.67 -0.17
N GLN A 154 -16.23 4.98 -1.07
CA GLN A 154 -16.17 6.18 -1.90
C GLN A 154 -16.30 7.46 -1.06
N ALA A 155 -17.25 7.50 -0.12
CA ALA A 155 -17.41 8.62 0.80
C ALA A 155 -16.20 8.82 1.71
N ALA A 156 -15.57 7.72 2.17
CA ALA A 156 -14.31 7.78 2.90
C ALA A 156 -13.20 8.37 2.04
N TYR A 157 -13.11 7.94 0.77
CA TYR A 157 -12.10 8.44 -0.18
C TYR A 157 -12.27 9.94 -0.49
N ASP A 158 -13.49 10.46 -0.55
CA ASP A 158 -13.75 11.89 -0.79
C ASP A 158 -13.04 12.79 0.24
N ARG A 159 -12.79 12.26 1.45
CA ARG A 159 -12.00 12.97 2.48
C ARG A 159 -10.51 13.04 2.14
N PHE A 160 -10.00 12.16 1.28
CA PHE A 160 -8.60 12.15 0.77
C PHE A 160 -8.41 13.03 -0.46
N ALA A 161 -9.44 13.19 -1.27
CA ALA A 161 -9.40 13.82 -2.58
C ALA A 161 -8.65 15.15 -2.59
N GLY A 162 -7.61 15.27 -3.42
CA GLY A 162 -6.78 16.46 -3.58
C GLY A 162 -5.82 16.75 -2.43
N LYS A 163 -5.76 15.93 -1.37
CA LYS A 163 -4.83 16.12 -0.25
C LYS A 163 -3.44 15.59 -0.60
N ALA A 164 -2.42 16.26 -0.08
CA ALA A 164 -1.07 15.71 -0.03
C ALA A 164 -0.98 14.60 1.04
N SER A 165 0.06 13.76 0.98
CA SER A 165 0.25 12.59 1.85
C SER A 165 0.05 12.90 3.33
N GLY A 166 0.68 13.96 3.87
CA GLY A 166 0.52 14.31 5.29
C GLY A 166 -0.92 14.66 5.70
N GLY A 167 -1.68 15.34 4.82
CA GLY A 167 -3.10 15.62 5.08
C GLY A 167 -3.97 14.37 4.95
N ALA A 168 -3.65 13.48 4.02
CA ALA A 168 -4.32 12.20 3.86
C ALA A 168 -4.06 11.26 5.04
N GLN A 169 -2.83 11.27 5.59
CA GLN A 169 -2.47 10.52 6.80
C GLN A 169 -3.35 10.92 7.99
N GLN A 170 -3.54 12.24 8.20
CA GLN A 170 -4.42 12.74 9.27
C GLN A 170 -5.86 12.25 9.09
N VAL A 171 -6.40 12.34 7.86
CA VAL A 171 -7.74 11.83 7.53
C VAL A 171 -7.85 10.34 7.81
N MET A 172 -6.84 9.54 7.45
CA MET A 172 -6.87 8.10 7.73
C MET A 172 -6.93 7.81 9.22
N VAL A 173 -6.11 8.50 10.03
CA VAL A 173 -6.12 8.35 11.48
C VAL A 173 -7.49 8.75 12.09
N GLU A 174 -8.14 9.78 11.55
CA GLU A 174 -9.50 10.16 11.97
C GLU A 174 -10.52 9.06 11.64
N LEU A 175 -10.54 8.59 10.38
CA LEU A 175 -11.44 7.52 9.93
C LEU A 175 -11.28 6.24 10.75
N MET A 176 -10.05 5.85 11.07
CA MET A 176 -9.77 4.68 11.90
C MET A 176 -10.27 4.80 13.35
N ARG A 177 -10.48 6.02 13.85
CA ARG A 177 -11.04 6.27 15.18
C ARG A 177 -12.57 6.30 15.18
N GLU A 178 -13.16 6.50 14.02
CA GLU A 178 -14.61 6.55 13.82
C GLU A 178 -15.20 5.15 13.62
N THR A 179 -14.38 4.15 13.24
CA THR A 179 -14.75 2.74 13.04
C THR A 179 -14.38 1.89 14.23
#